data_57270160ee1b977a03a20110d439fa2e
#
_entry.id   57270160ee1b977a03a20110d439fa2e
#
_cell.length_a   1.000
_cell.length_b   1.000
_cell.length_c   1.000
_cell.angle_alpha   90.00
_cell.angle_beta   90.00
_cell.angle_gamma   90.00
#
_symmetry.space_group_name_H-M   'P 1'
#
loop_
_entity.id
_entity.type
_entity.pdbx_description
1 polymer ?
#
loop_
_entity_poly.entity_id
_entity_poly.type
_entity_poly.pdbx_seq_one_letter_code
_entity_poly.pdbx_strand_id
1 'polypeptide(L)'
;VDARREAGHHHRHEATMSKPVIFTVSAVWDADAGVWSGHCDDIPAAADAPTLDALLAKIEAMTLDLLPDNHPGVDPASVFLQITALREALPAA
;
A
#
# COMPACT_ATOMS: atom_id res chain seq x y z
N VAL A 1 6.44 25.41 -9.49
CA VAL A 1 6.90 24.95 -10.13
C VAL A 1 7.33 24.60 -9.87
N ASP A 2 7.00 25.20 -9.67
CA ASP A 2 7.50 24.77 -10.11
C ASP A 2 7.71 24.59 -9.61
N ALA A 3 6.65 25.34 -9.48
CA ALA A 3 6.86 25.04 -9.75
C ALA A 3 7.20 24.89 -9.20
N ARG A 4 7.39 25.47 -8.90
CA ARG A 4 7.84 25.00 -9.01
C ARG A 4 8.33 25.10 -8.46
N ARG A 5 8.08 25.84 -8.17
CA ARG A 5 8.77 25.61 -8.34
C ARG A 5 9.43 25.76 -7.89
N GLU A 6 9.19 26.38 -7.50
CA GLU A 6 9.93 26.17 -7.74
C GLU A 6 10.57 26.13 -7.25
N ALA A 7 9.85 27.25 -6.86
CA ALA A 7 10.41 26.98 -7.04
C ALA A 7 11.09 26.68 -6.33
N GLY A 8 11.07 27.32 -5.93
CA GLY A 8 11.57 26.63 -6.02
C GLY A 8 12.20 26.25 -5.19
N HIS A 9 12.58 26.42 -4.82
CA HIS A 9 13.28 25.63 -4.90
C HIS A 9 13.88 25.10 -4.24
N HIS A 10 13.16 25.42 -3.91
CA HIS A 10 13.82 24.49 -4.11
C HIS A 10 14.31 23.84 -3.59
N HIS A 11 13.92 24.12 -3.23
CA HIS A 11 14.48 23.10 -3.43
C HIS A 11 14.78 22.34 -3.08
N ARG A 12 14.60 22.44 -2.86
CA ARG A 12 14.87 21.37 -3.03
C ARG A 12 15.52 20.92 -2.50
N HIS A 13 15.62 20.60 -2.21
CA HIS A 13 16.13 19.64 -2.16
C HIS A 13 16.64 18.98 -1.94
N GLU A 14 16.69 19.16 -1.83
CA GLU A 14 17.00 18.35 -1.94
C GLU A 14 17.02 17.56 -1.73
N ALA A 15 17.07 18.34 -2.02
CA ALA A 15 16.72 17.34 -1.40
C ALA A 15 16.94 16.01 -1.38
N THR A 16 17.27 15.48 -0.58
CA THR A 16 17.42 14.09 -0.73
C THR A 16 16.08 13.42 -0.87
N MET A 17 15.85 12.89 -2.02
CA MET A 17 14.65 12.15 -2.29
C MET A 17 14.78 10.77 -1.70
N SER A 18 13.89 10.41 -0.81
CA SER A 18 13.81 9.03 -0.34
C SER A 18 13.43 8.15 -1.50
N LYS A 19 14.08 7.01 -1.62
CA LYS A 19 13.69 6.03 -2.63
C LYS A 19 12.31 5.48 -2.28
N PRO A 20 11.45 5.21 -3.27
CA PRO A 20 10.18 4.56 -3.01
C PRO A 20 10.37 3.22 -2.31
N VAL A 21 9.57 2.98 -1.30
CA VAL A 21 9.54 1.70 -0.60
C VAL A 21 8.23 1.02 -0.96
N ILE A 22 8.32 -0.14 -1.58
CA ILE A 22 7.15 -0.85 -2.06
C ILE A 22 6.88 -2.05 -1.17
N PHE A 23 5.71 -2.05 -0.54
CA PHE A 23 5.23 -3.19 0.23
C PHE A 23 4.18 -3.90 -0.61
N THR A 24 4.27 -5.21 -0.72
CA THR A 24 3.34 -5.99 -1.52
C THR A 24 2.23 -6.56 -0.64
N VAL A 25 1.00 -6.31 -1.05
CA VAL A 25 -0.20 -6.85 -0.43
C VAL A 25 -0.69 -8.00 -1.32
N SER A 26 -0.81 -9.18 -0.73
CA SER A 26 -1.34 -10.34 -1.43
C SER A 26 -2.81 -10.52 -1.05
N ALA A 27 -3.69 -10.52 -2.04
CA ALA A 27 -5.12 -10.62 -1.83
C ALA A 27 -5.69 -11.84 -2.55
N VAL A 28 -6.60 -12.53 -1.89
CA VAL A 28 -7.28 -13.71 -2.44
C VAL A 28 -8.78 -13.50 -2.27
N TRP A 29 -9.54 -13.80 -3.32
CA TRP A 29 -11.00 -13.73 -3.26
C TRP A 29 -11.54 -14.95 -2.50
N ASP A 30 -12.34 -14.69 -1.48
CA ASP A 30 -13.04 -15.71 -0.72
C ASP A 30 -14.50 -15.69 -1.16
N ALA A 31 -14.87 -16.64 -2.02
CA ALA A 31 -16.21 -16.68 -2.59
C ALA A 31 -17.27 -17.01 -1.55
N ASP A 32 -16.92 -17.79 -0.53
CA ASP A 32 -17.89 -18.17 0.51
C ASP A 32 -18.26 -16.97 1.36
N ALA A 33 -17.30 -16.15 1.69
CA ALA A 33 -17.53 -14.96 2.52
C ALA A 33 -17.85 -13.72 1.68
N GLY A 34 -17.59 -13.75 0.38
CA GLY A 34 -17.84 -12.60 -0.48
C GLY A 34 -16.91 -11.45 -0.21
N VAL A 35 -15.66 -11.75 0.16
CA VAL A 35 -14.68 -10.71 0.49
C VAL A 35 -13.33 -11.05 -0.12
N TRP A 36 -12.51 -10.00 -0.25
CA TRP A 36 -11.08 -10.15 -0.51
C TRP A 36 -10.36 -10.24 0.83
N SER A 37 -9.54 -11.26 0.99
CA SER A 37 -8.72 -11.44 2.18
C SER A 37 -7.29 -11.14 1.79
N GLY A 38 -6.65 -10.20 2.49
CA GLY A 38 -5.32 -9.74 2.10
C GLY A 38 -4.38 -9.60 3.27
N HIS A 39 -3.10 -9.67 2.96
CA HIS A 39 -2.06 -9.49 3.96
C HIS A 39 -0.83 -8.87 3.32
N CYS A 40 -0.03 -8.23 4.16
CA CYS A 40 1.25 -7.65 3.76
C CYS A 40 2.35 -8.37 4.55
N ASP A 41 3.33 -8.93 3.82
CA ASP A 41 4.42 -9.67 4.48
C ASP A 41 5.46 -8.74 5.08
N ASP A 42 5.59 -7.53 4.54
CA ASP A 42 6.59 -6.56 5.02
C ASP A 42 6.20 -5.97 6.36
N ILE A 43 4.92 -5.97 6.68
CA ILE A 43 4.36 -5.46 7.92
C ILE A 43 3.25 -6.44 8.31
N PRO A 44 3.06 -6.72 9.63
CA PRO A 44 2.04 -7.69 10.04
C PRO A 44 0.64 -7.09 9.94
N ALA A 45 0.21 -6.78 8.72
CA ALA A 45 -1.10 -6.21 8.45
C ALA A 45 -1.91 -7.21 7.65
N ALA A 46 -3.15 -7.42 8.06
CA ALA A 46 -4.07 -8.32 7.37
C ALA A 46 -5.49 -7.82 7.56
N ALA A 47 -6.32 -7.97 6.53
CA ALA A 47 -7.69 -7.47 6.58
C ALA A 47 -8.54 -8.17 5.53
N ASP A 48 -9.86 -8.03 5.68
CA ASP A 48 -10.84 -8.49 4.70
C ASP A 48 -11.70 -7.31 4.28
N ALA A 49 -12.13 -7.29 3.04
CA ALA A 49 -13.04 -6.26 2.56
C ALA A 49 -13.79 -6.75 1.32
N PRO A 50 -14.97 -6.20 1.04
CA PRO A 50 -15.77 -6.65 -0.11
C PRO A 50 -15.20 -6.21 -1.46
N THR A 51 -14.30 -5.22 -1.48
CA THR A 51 -13.67 -4.75 -2.71
C THR A 51 -12.17 -4.62 -2.50
N LEU A 52 -11.40 -4.64 -3.59
CA LEU A 52 -9.96 -4.45 -3.51
C LEU A 52 -9.61 -3.03 -3.02
N ASP A 53 -10.38 -2.03 -3.44
CA ASP A 53 -10.14 -0.67 -2.99
C ASP A 53 -10.32 -0.53 -1.48
N ALA A 54 -11.39 -1.14 -0.94
CA ALA A 54 -11.63 -1.11 0.49
C ALA A 54 -10.57 -1.89 1.26
N LEU A 55 -10.13 -3.03 0.72
CA LEU A 55 -9.06 -3.81 1.32
C LEU A 55 -7.78 -2.99 1.38
N LEU A 56 -7.43 -2.36 0.28
CA LEU A 56 -6.20 -1.57 0.20
C LEU A 56 -6.23 -0.41 1.18
N ALA A 57 -7.38 0.25 1.33
CA ALA A 57 -7.52 1.34 2.31
C ALA A 57 -7.30 0.86 3.74
N LYS A 58 -7.82 -0.33 4.07
CA LYS A 58 -7.61 -0.90 5.40
C LYS A 58 -6.14 -1.23 5.65
N ILE A 59 -5.51 -1.89 4.68
CA ILE A 59 -4.09 -2.26 4.79
C ILE A 59 -3.23 -1.01 4.86
N GLU A 60 -3.57 0.03 4.10
CA GLU A 60 -2.83 1.29 4.14
C GLU A 60 -2.85 1.90 5.53
N ALA A 61 -4.02 1.97 6.15
CA ALA A 61 -4.14 2.53 7.49
C ALA A 61 -3.32 1.73 8.50
N MET A 62 -3.37 0.39 8.41
CA MET A 62 -2.60 -0.47 9.30
C MET A 62 -1.10 -0.31 9.06
N THR A 63 -0.70 -0.21 7.79
CA THR A 63 0.70 -0.04 7.42
C THR A 63 1.27 1.23 8.03
N LEU A 64 0.57 2.35 7.87
CA LEU A 64 1.04 3.62 8.41
C LEU A 64 1.10 3.60 9.93
N ASP A 65 0.18 2.89 10.57
CA ASP A 65 0.16 2.78 12.03
C ASP A 65 1.32 1.93 12.54
N LEU A 66 1.65 0.85 11.83
CA LEU A 66 2.68 -0.09 12.26
C LEU A 66 4.08 0.26 11.77
N LEU A 67 4.19 1.19 10.83
CA LEU A 67 5.46 1.50 10.18
C LEU A 67 6.56 1.88 11.15
N PRO A 68 6.33 2.78 12.14
CA PRO A 68 7.42 3.19 13.02
C PRO A 68 8.02 2.04 13.83
N ASP A 69 7.23 1.05 14.18
CA ASP A 69 7.70 -0.08 14.99
C ASP A 69 8.40 -1.14 14.15
N ASN A 70 7.98 -1.28 12.88
CA ASN A 70 8.48 -2.36 12.02
C ASN A 70 9.57 -1.89 11.07
N HIS A 71 9.53 -0.63 10.67
CA HIS A 71 10.51 -0.05 9.74
C HIS A 71 10.83 1.37 10.18
N PRO A 72 11.55 1.53 11.30
CA PRO A 72 11.70 2.87 11.92
C PRO A 72 12.46 3.88 11.07
N GLY A 73 13.20 3.45 10.08
CA GLY A 73 13.95 4.38 9.24
C GLY A 73 13.22 4.78 7.96
N VAL A 74 12.00 4.30 7.75
CA VAL A 74 11.28 4.55 6.51
C VAL A 74 10.36 5.75 6.67
N ASP A 75 10.47 6.69 5.71
CA ASP A 75 9.58 7.85 5.65
C ASP A 75 8.21 7.40 5.15
N PRO A 76 7.13 7.65 5.91
CA PRO A 76 5.79 7.26 5.47
C PRO A 76 5.43 7.80 4.09
N ALA A 77 5.95 8.97 3.72
CA ALA A 77 5.65 9.57 2.43
C ALA A 77 6.29 8.81 1.26
N SER A 78 7.25 7.92 1.54
CA SER A 78 7.91 7.15 0.48
C SER A 78 7.28 5.76 0.30
N VAL A 79 6.29 5.38 1.10
CA VAL A 79 5.71 4.05 1.07
C VAL A 79 4.64 3.95 -0.01
N PHE A 80 4.75 2.91 -0.82
CA PHE A 80 3.74 2.57 -1.82
C PHE A 80 3.26 1.14 -1.54
N LEU A 81 1.99 0.91 -1.74
CA LEU A 81 1.43 -0.44 -1.64
C LEU A 81 1.17 -0.97 -3.03
N GLN A 82 1.70 -2.15 -3.30
CA GLN A 82 1.45 -2.86 -4.55
C GLN A 82 0.58 -4.06 -4.23
N ILE A 83 -0.60 -4.14 -4.84
CA ILE A 83 -1.51 -5.23 -4.56
C ILE A 83 -1.45 -6.26 -5.68
N THR A 84 -1.36 -7.53 -5.29
CA THR A 84 -1.55 -8.65 -6.19
C THR A 84 -2.83 -9.36 -5.79
N ALA A 85 -3.67 -9.68 -6.77
CA ALA A 85 -4.98 -10.27 -6.50
C ALA A 85 -5.10 -11.59 -7.22
N LEU A 86 -5.56 -12.60 -6.49
CA LEU A 86 -5.80 -13.92 -7.05
C LEU A 86 -7.27 -14.26 -6.91
N ARG A 87 -7.91 -14.57 -8.01
CA ARG A 87 -9.31 -14.95 -8.03
C ARG A 87 -9.52 -16.03 -9.07
N GLU A 88 -10.18 -17.11 -8.66
CA GLU A 88 -10.47 -18.17 -9.60
C GLU A 88 -11.39 -17.66 -10.70
N ALA A 89 -11.03 -17.95 -11.95
CA ALA A 89 -11.89 -17.60 -13.08
C ALA A 89 -12.94 -18.71 -13.22
N LEU A 90 -14.17 -18.37 -12.87
CA LEU A 90 -15.25 -19.35 -12.98
C LEU A 90 -15.91 -19.20 -14.33
N PRO A 91 -16.18 -20.32 -15.02
CA PRO A 91 -16.88 -20.24 -16.30
C PRO A 91 -18.29 -19.71 -16.10
N ALA A 92 -18.79 -18.98 -17.09
CA ALA A 92 -20.17 -18.56 -17.09
C ALA A 92 -21.07 -19.79 -17.22
N ALA A 93 -22.12 -19.83 -16.44
CA ALA A 93 -23.03 -20.94 -16.45
C ALA A 93 -23.86 -20.98 -17.73
#